data_9db2737fdeef836587bf5b9e3080846c
#
_entry.id   9db2737fdeef836587bf5b9e3080846c
#
_cell.length_a   1.000
_cell.length_b   1.000
_cell.length_c   1.000
_cell.angle_alpha   90.00
_cell.angle_beta   90.00
_cell.angle_gamma   90.00
#
_symmetry.space_group_name_H-M   'P 1'
#
loop_
_entity.id
_entity.type
_entity.pdbx_description
1 polymer ?
#
loop_
_entity_poly.entity_id
_entity_poly.type
_entity_poly.pdbx_seq_one_letter_code
_entity_poly.pdbx_strand_id
1 'polypeptide(L)'
;GIEPAAANSFTHKTLSGSFNVRNPYLKAMLEEKGKDTDEIWSSITTSEGSVQHLDFLTEDEKAVFRTAFEIDQRWIIEHAGDRSDAICQSQSINLFLPADIHKRDLHQLHYQAWKKGVKSLYYCRSKSIQRAEVVANKDDAQFTVPYMGKVNGGDQPAEPIDYEECLACQ
;
A
#
# COMPACT_ATOMS: atom_id res chain seq x y z
N GLY A 1 7.44 11.84 -8.65
CA GLY A 1 6.06 12.15 -8.31
C GLY A 1 5.92 12.58 -6.87
N ILE A 2 4.78 13.15 -6.53
CA ILE A 2 4.42 13.46 -5.13
C ILE A 2 3.39 12.40 -4.74
N GLU A 3 3.78 11.50 -3.84
CA GLU A 3 2.93 10.39 -3.42
C GLU A 3 3.06 10.15 -1.90
N PRO A 4 2.01 9.61 -1.26
CA PRO A 4 2.08 9.23 0.14
C PRO A 4 3.03 8.04 0.37
N ALA A 5 3.54 7.91 1.60
CA ALA A 5 4.40 6.79 1.95
C ALA A 5 3.65 5.45 1.86
N ALA A 6 4.24 4.46 1.21
CA ALA A 6 3.63 3.14 1.08
C ALA A 6 3.55 2.39 2.42
N ALA A 7 4.47 2.68 3.34
CA ALA A 7 4.53 2.08 4.69
C ALA A 7 5.34 2.98 5.62
N ASN A 8 5.06 2.95 6.93
CA ASN A 8 5.84 3.68 7.95
C ASN A 8 7.08 2.90 8.41
N SER A 9 7.13 1.61 8.15
CA SER A 9 8.30 0.75 8.36
C SER A 9 8.38 -0.29 7.26
N PHE A 10 9.55 -0.44 6.66
CA PHE A 10 9.79 -1.45 5.62
C PHE A 10 11.26 -1.84 5.55
N THR A 11 11.53 -3.04 5.04
CA THR A 11 12.88 -3.49 4.79
C THR A 11 13.30 -3.14 3.37
N HIS A 12 14.31 -2.30 3.25
CA HIS A 12 14.95 -1.98 1.98
C HIS A 12 16.10 -2.95 1.71
N LYS A 13 16.00 -3.74 0.66
CA LYS A 13 17.04 -4.69 0.24
C LYS A 13 17.91 -4.03 -0.83
N THR A 14 19.23 -4.03 -0.59
CA THR A 14 20.24 -3.57 -1.53
C THR A 14 21.25 -4.69 -1.80
N LEU A 15 22.13 -4.50 -2.77
CA LEU A 15 23.23 -5.45 -3.04
C LEU A 15 24.17 -5.59 -1.84
N SER A 16 24.28 -4.57 -0.98
CA SER A 16 25.13 -4.53 0.21
C SER A 16 24.45 -5.03 1.49
N GLY A 17 23.16 -5.39 1.44
CA GLY A 17 22.43 -5.90 2.60
C GLY A 17 20.99 -5.41 2.69
N SER A 18 20.35 -5.76 3.79
CA SER A 18 18.97 -5.36 4.11
C SER A 18 18.98 -4.32 5.22
N PHE A 19 18.26 -3.22 5.00
CA PHE A 19 18.16 -2.12 5.95
C PHE A 19 16.70 -1.89 6.32
N ASN A 20 16.41 -1.81 7.61
CA ASN A 20 15.10 -1.42 8.09
C ASN A 20 14.97 0.10 8.05
N VAL A 21 14.07 0.59 7.23
CA VAL A 21 13.74 2.01 7.10
C VAL A 21 12.50 2.29 7.94
N ARG A 22 12.62 3.28 8.82
CA ARG A 22 11.53 3.75 9.70
C ARG A 22 11.21 5.20 9.34
N ASN A 23 9.92 5.55 9.34
CA ASN A 23 9.48 6.92 9.12
C ASN A 23 10.05 7.82 10.24
N PRO A 24 10.89 8.82 9.94
CA PRO A 24 11.57 9.61 10.96
C PRO A 24 10.61 10.47 11.79
N TYR A 25 9.50 10.92 11.21
CA TYR A 25 8.50 11.72 11.92
C TYR A 25 7.69 10.86 12.90
N LEU A 26 7.33 9.66 12.49
CA LEU A 26 6.69 8.69 13.39
C LEU A 26 7.64 8.30 14.52
N LYS A 27 8.92 8.09 14.22
CA LYS A 27 9.92 7.77 15.23
C LYS A 27 10.03 8.88 16.28
N ALA A 28 10.17 10.15 15.86
CA ALA A 28 10.23 11.28 16.78
C ALA A 28 8.99 11.36 17.69
N MET A 29 7.80 11.13 17.14
CA MET A 29 6.56 11.10 17.93
C MET A 29 6.54 9.93 18.92
N LEU A 30 7.00 8.74 18.53
CA LEU A 30 7.07 7.59 19.42
C LEU A 30 8.10 7.79 20.54
N GLU A 31 9.25 8.45 20.24
CA GLU A 31 10.24 8.84 21.24
C GLU A 31 9.64 9.82 22.27
N GLU A 32 8.92 10.84 21.82
CA GLU A 32 8.23 11.80 22.70
C GLU A 32 7.21 11.13 23.63
N LYS A 33 6.49 10.11 23.12
CA LYS A 33 5.54 9.32 23.89
C LYS A 33 6.20 8.22 24.75
N GLY A 34 7.52 8.03 24.67
CA GLY A 34 8.22 6.94 25.34
C GLY A 34 7.83 5.54 24.84
N LYS A 35 7.45 5.46 23.55
CA LYS A 35 6.98 4.24 22.87
C LYS A 35 7.87 3.79 21.70
N ASP A 36 9.07 4.35 21.54
CA ASP A 36 10.02 3.94 20.51
C ASP A 36 10.71 2.62 20.91
N THR A 37 9.99 1.51 20.80
CA THR A 37 10.48 0.16 21.13
C THR A 37 10.47 -0.75 19.91
N ASP A 38 11.33 -1.75 19.90
CA ASP A 38 11.42 -2.70 18.76
C ASP A 38 10.15 -3.54 18.62
N GLU A 39 9.41 -3.80 19.72
CA GLU A 39 8.13 -4.50 19.67
C GLU A 39 7.09 -3.67 18.88
N ILE A 40 7.02 -2.36 19.11
CA ILE A 40 6.10 -1.48 18.39
C ILE A 40 6.48 -1.41 16.92
N TRP A 41 7.76 -1.28 16.58
CA TRP A 41 8.21 -1.31 15.19
C TRP A 41 7.97 -2.64 14.50
N SER A 42 8.13 -3.76 15.22
CA SER A 42 7.79 -5.09 14.72
C SER A 42 6.28 -5.20 14.44
N SER A 43 5.44 -4.72 15.34
CA SER A 43 3.99 -4.67 15.17
C SER A 43 3.59 -3.83 13.94
N ILE A 44 4.17 -2.64 13.76
CA ILE A 44 3.94 -1.80 12.59
C ILE A 44 4.35 -2.53 11.30
N THR A 45 5.50 -3.19 11.31
CA THR A 45 5.99 -3.94 10.13
C THR A 45 5.09 -5.12 9.80
N THR A 46 4.62 -5.85 10.82
CA THR A 46 3.67 -6.97 10.64
C THR A 46 2.32 -6.48 10.12
N SER A 47 1.90 -5.28 10.51
CA SER A 47 0.69 -4.61 10.00
C SER A 47 0.95 -3.84 8.70
N GLU A 48 1.90 -4.28 7.88
CA GLU A 48 2.22 -3.70 6.56
C GLU A 48 2.61 -2.22 6.60
N GLY A 49 3.17 -1.76 7.71
CA GLY A 49 3.56 -0.37 7.92
C GLY A 49 2.43 0.54 8.39
N SER A 50 1.25 0.00 8.69
CA SER A 50 0.11 0.72 9.25
C SER A 50 0.30 1.00 10.74
N VAL A 51 -0.22 2.13 11.22
CA VAL A 51 -0.27 2.50 12.65
C VAL A 51 -1.70 2.45 13.23
N GLN A 52 -2.69 2.05 12.42
CA GLN A 52 -4.09 2.13 12.80
C GLN A 52 -4.46 1.24 14.00
N HIS A 53 -3.70 0.17 14.23
CA HIS A 53 -3.88 -0.78 15.32
C HIS A 53 -3.30 -0.31 16.68
N LEU A 54 -2.57 0.82 16.70
CA LEU A 54 -1.93 1.32 17.91
C LEU A 54 -2.92 2.15 18.73
N ASP A 55 -3.42 1.59 19.83
CA ASP A 55 -4.47 2.21 20.66
C ASP A 55 -4.00 3.47 21.43
N PHE A 56 -2.70 3.63 21.63
CA PHE A 56 -2.14 4.79 22.31
C PHE A 56 -2.00 6.03 21.44
N LEU A 57 -2.27 5.92 20.12
CA LEU A 57 -2.30 7.04 19.20
C LEU A 57 -3.72 7.62 19.10
N THR A 58 -3.82 8.94 19.04
CA THR A 58 -5.07 9.62 18.76
C THR A 58 -5.49 9.42 17.31
N GLU A 59 -6.77 9.63 16.99
CA GLU A 59 -7.27 9.51 15.62
C GLU A 59 -6.61 10.50 14.66
N ASP A 60 -6.26 11.71 15.14
CA ASP A 60 -5.54 12.70 14.34
C ASP A 60 -4.11 12.24 14.03
N GLU A 61 -3.40 11.66 15.00
CA GLU A 61 -2.08 11.10 14.78
C GLU A 61 -2.12 9.91 13.82
N LYS A 62 -3.09 9.00 13.97
CA LYS A 62 -3.32 7.90 13.04
C LYS A 62 -3.61 8.41 11.62
N ALA A 63 -4.37 9.50 11.49
CA ALA A 63 -4.70 10.10 10.20
C ALA A 63 -3.46 10.66 9.48
N VAL A 64 -2.52 11.26 10.24
CA VAL A 64 -1.26 11.80 9.70
C VAL A 64 -0.36 10.69 9.13
N PHE A 65 -0.31 9.52 9.78
CA PHE A 65 0.57 8.41 9.41
C PHE A 65 -0.12 7.30 8.62
N ARG A 66 -1.24 7.61 7.94
CA ARG A 66 -1.86 6.68 6.99
C ARG A 66 -0.89 6.31 5.89
N THR A 67 -0.87 5.02 5.56
CA THR A 67 -0.13 4.51 4.41
C THR A 67 -0.85 4.86 3.10
N ALA A 68 -0.14 4.80 1.99
CA ALA A 68 -0.72 5.05 0.67
C ALA A 68 -1.93 4.15 0.36
N PHE A 69 -1.94 2.92 0.87
CA PHE A 69 -3.05 1.97 0.69
C PHE A 69 -4.29 2.29 1.54
N GLU A 70 -4.15 3.11 2.58
CA GLU A 70 -5.22 3.54 3.48
C GLU A 70 -5.85 4.88 3.08
N ILE A 71 -5.23 5.56 2.10
CA ILE A 71 -5.70 6.84 1.57
C ILE A 71 -6.59 6.60 0.34
N ASP A 72 -7.71 7.32 0.26
CA ASP A 72 -8.53 7.32 -0.94
C ASP A 72 -7.75 7.86 -2.15
N GLN A 73 -7.53 7.03 -3.15
CA GLN A 73 -6.72 7.34 -4.32
C GLN A 73 -7.29 8.47 -5.19
N ARG A 74 -8.56 8.80 -5.02
CA ARG A 74 -9.18 9.96 -5.68
C ARG A 74 -8.48 11.25 -5.32
N TRP A 75 -7.97 11.39 -4.10
CA TRP A 75 -7.22 12.57 -3.69
C TRP A 75 -5.90 12.73 -4.43
N ILE A 76 -5.22 11.65 -4.75
CA ILE A 76 -3.99 11.69 -5.57
C ILE A 76 -4.31 12.26 -6.95
N ILE A 77 -5.42 11.83 -7.54
CA ILE A 77 -5.89 12.28 -8.85
C ILE A 77 -6.33 13.75 -8.80
N GLU A 78 -7.07 14.16 -7.75
CA GLU A 78 -7.48 15.56 -7.56
C GLU A 78 -6.28 16.49 -7.52
N HIS A 79 -5.32 16.21 -6.65
CA HIS A 79 -4.09 17.01 -6.54
C HIS A 79 -3.23 17.00 -7.81
N ALA A 80 -3.22 15.88 -8.54
CA ALA A 80 -2.53 15.81 -9.83
C ALA A 80 -3.24 16.65 -10.89
N GLY A 81 -4.58 16.64 -10.91
CA GLY A 81 -5.40 17.49 -11.76
C GLY A 81 -5.16 18.97 -11.51
N ASP A 82 -5.21 19.39 -10.24
CA ASP A 82 -4.97 20.78 -9.85
C ASP A 82 -3.59 21.31 -10.27
N ARG A 83 -2.58 20.42 -10.33
CA ARG A 83 -1.24 20.78 -10.80
C ARG A 83 -1.08 20.72 -12.32
N SER A 84 -2.00 20.08 -13.05
CA SER A 84 -1.83 19.78 -14.48
C SER A 84 -1.68 21.02 -15.35
N ASP A 85 -2.32 22.12 -15.01
CA ASP A 85 -2.23 23.39 -15.75
C ASP A 85 -0.85 24.06 -15.59
N ALA A 86 -0.18 23.81 -14.46
CA ALA A 86 1.14 24.38 -14.17
C ALA A 86 2.30 23.46 -14.67
N ILE A 87 2.02 22.26 -15.17
CA ILE A 87 3.01 21.27 -15.57
C ILE A 87 2.84 20.94 -17.05
N CYS A 88 3.82 21.32 -17.91
CA CYS A 88 3.78 21.04 -19.33
C CYS A 88 4.00 19.55 -19.67
N GLN A 89 4.76 18.84 -18.86
CA GLN A 89 5.01 17.41 -18.99
C GLN A 89 3.93 16.57 -18.24
N SER A 90 3.96 15.27 -18.41
CA SER A 90 3.15 14.37 -17.59
C SER A 90 3.74 14.24 -16.18
N GLN A 91 2.90 13.82 -15.25
CA GLN A 91 3.27 13.56 -13.85
C GLN A 91 3.41 12.05 -13.63
N SER A 92 4.46 11.61 -12.92
CA SER A 92 4.60 10.21 -12.51
C SER A 92 3.67 9.93 -11.33
N ILE A 93 2.43 9.54 -11.62
CA ILE A 93 1.38 9.33 -10.64
C ILE A 93 1.21 7.83 -10.41
N ASN A 94 1.52 7.37 -9.20
CA ASN A 94 1.28 6.00 -8.78
C ASN A 94 -0.06 5.91 -8.04
N LEU A 95 -0.86 4.92 -8.37
CA LEU A 95 -2.08 4.57 -7.64
C LEU A 95 -1.83 3.32 -6.82
N PHE A 96 -2.29 3.32 -5.57
CA PHE A 96 -2.12 2.23 -4.61
C PHE A 96 -3.47 1.57 -4.39
N LEU A 97 -3.64 0.37 -4.92
CA LEU A 97 -4.94 -0.28 -4.99
C LEU A 97 -4.90 -1.65 -4.30
N PRO A 98 -6.01 -2.10 -3.69
CA PRO A 98 -6.11 -3.47 -3.21
C PRO A 98 -6.04 -4.43 -4.39
N ALA A 99 -5.58 -5.66 -4.14
CA ALA A 99 -5.43 -6.68 -5.19
C ALA A 99 -6.77 -7.08 -5.84
N ASP A 100 -7.85 -6.98 -5.07
CA ASP A 100 -9.22 -7.36 -5.41
C ASP A 100 -10.10 -6.17 -5.81
N ILE A 101 -9.50 -5.02 -6.16
CA ILE A 101 -10.26 -3.84 -6.57
C ILE A 101 -11.30 -4.17 -7.64
N HIS A 102 -12.52 -3.71 -7.44
CA HIS A 102 -13.58 -3.93 -8.42
C HIS A 102 -13.30 -3.14 -9.71
N LYS A 103 -13.53 -3.75 -10.87
CA LYS A 103 -13.27 -3.13 -12.20
C LYS A 103 -13.95 -1.78 -12.38
N ARG A 104 -15.16 -1.60 -11.81
CA ARG A 104 -15.89 -0.33 -11.86
C ARG A 104 -15.12 0.78 -11.13
N ASP A 105 -14.56 0.48 -9.97
CA ASP A 105 -13.86 1.48 -9.14
C ASP A 105 -12.52 1.86 -9.80
N LEU A 106 -11.81 0.88 -10.36
CA LEU A 106 -10.63 1.13 -11.18
C LEU A 106 -10.98 2.01 -12.40
N HIS A 107 -12.08 1.72 -13.08
CA HIS A 107 -12.56 2.53 -14.20
C HIS A 107 -12.88 3.96 -13.76
N GLN A 108 -13.54 4.15 -12.61
CA GLN A 108 -13.89 5.47 -12.11
C GLN A 108 -12.64 6.31 -11.79
N LEU A 109 -11.58 5.74 -11.24
CA LEU A 109 -10.32 6.42 -11.01
C LEU A 109 -9.70 6.91 -12.33
N HIS A 110 -9.64 6.06 -13.35
CA HIS A 110 -9.13 6.45 -14.67
C HIS A 110 -10.00 7.53 -15.34
N TYR A 111 -11.32 7.41 -15.23
CA TYR A 111 -12.27 8.38 -15.76
C TYR A 111 -12.12 9.75 -15.06
N GLN A 112 -11.94 9.77 -13.74
CA GLN A 112 -11.70 10.98 -12.98
C GLN A 112 -10.37 11.63 -13.41
N ALA A 113 -9.29 10.86 -13.57
CA ALA A 113 -8.01 11.35 -14.04
C ALA A 113 -8.13 12.02 -15.42
N TRP A 114 -8.85 11.37 -16.34
CA TRP A 114 -9.14 11.94 -17.65
C TRP A 114 -9.96 13.24 -17.57
N LYS A 115 -11.03 13.26 -16.77
CA LYS A 115 -11.86 14.48 -16.58
C LYS A 115 -11.09 15.65 -16.00
N LYS A 116 -10.13 15.37 -15.12
CA LYS A 116 -9.26 16.37 -14.48
C LYS A 116 -8.10 16.83 -15.36
N GLY A 117 -7.99 16.36 -16.60
CA GLY A 117 -6.92 16.74 -17.52
C GLY A 117 -5.55 16.17 -17.15
N VAL A 118 -5.51 15.11 -16.34
CA VAL A 118 -4.28 14.40 -16.04
C VAL A 118 -3.79 13.71 -17.31
N LYS A 119 -2.57 14.04 -17.74
CA LYS A 119 -2.03 13.60 -19.05
C LYS A 119 -1.70 12.12 -19.10
N SER A 120 -1.23 11.55 -17.96
CA SER A 120 -0.98 10.11 -17.83
C SER A 120 -0.96 9.71 -16.36
N LEU A 121 -1.31 8.45 -16.10
CA LEU A 121 -0.98 7.72 -14.87
C LEU A 121 0.30 6.91 -15.13
N TYR A 122 0.99 6.50 -14.07
CA TYR A 122 2.26 5.77 -14.18
C TYR A 122 2.09 4.32 -13.73
N TYR A 123 2.32 4.01 -12.45
CA TYR A 123 2.13 2.66 -11.95
C TYR A 123 0.82 2.48 -11.22
N CYS A 124 0.16 1.36 -11.48
CA CYS A 124 -0.88 0.82 -10.63
C CYS A 124 -0.22 -0.17 -9.66
N ARG A 125 0.08 0.27 -8.44
CA ARG A 125 0.70 -0.56 -7.40
C ARG A 125 -0.40 -1.30 -6.66
N SER A 126 -0.53 -2.60 -6.94
CA SER A 126 -1.47 -3.46 -6.21
C SER A 126 -0.71 -4.39 -5.27
N LYS A 127 -1.33 -4.72 -4.14
CA LYS A 127 -0.85 -5.79 -3.28
C LYS A 127 -1.12 -7.11 -3.99
N SER A 128 -0.10 -7.97 -4.11
CA SER A 128 -0.28 -9.32 -4.63
C SER A 128 -1.04 -10.17 -3.61
N ILE A 129 -2.03 -10.93 -4.06
CA ILE A 129 -2.75 -11.91 -3.22
C ILE A 129 -1.76 -12.91 -2.59
N GLN A 130 -0.68 -13.25 -3.28
CA GLN A 130 0.35 -14.17 -2.79
C GLN A 130 1.26 -13.60 -1.70
N ARG A 131 1.28 -12.27 -1.49
CA ARG A 131 2.04 -11.66 -0.38
C ARG A 131 1.26 -11.61 0.93
N ALA A 132 0.01 -12.00 0.95
CA ALA A 132 -0.76 -12.15 2.19
C ALA A 132 -0.32 -13.37 3.02
N GLU A 133 0.45 -14.30 2.48
CA GLU A 133 1.23 -15.26 3.25
C GLU A 133 2.52 -14.60 3.74
N VAL A 134 2.37 -13.59 4.56
CA VAL A 134 3.45 -13.18 5.46
C VAL A 134 3.80 -14.41 6.27
N VAL A 135 5.09 -14.71 6.34
CA VAL A 135 5.69 -15.62 7.29
C VAL A 135 5.21 -15.21 8.69
N ALA A 136 4.00 -15.62 9.04
CA ALA A 136 3.56 -15.66 10.40
C ALA A 136 4.51 -16.62 11.11
N ASN A 137 5.22 -16.11 12.10
CA ASN A 137 5.94 -16.95 13.04
C ASN A 137 4.99 -18.08 13.45
N LYS A 138 5.45 -19.31 13.30
CA LYS A 138 4.66 -20.55 13.43
C LYS A 138 4.07 -20.79 14.83
N ASP A 139 4.12 -19.82 15.72
CA ASP A 139 3.77 -20.03 17.14
C ASP A 139 2.51 -19.33 17.63
N ASP A 140 1.79 -18.55 16.79
CA ASP A 140 0.49 -18.01 17.20
C ASP A 140 -0.59 -18.32 16.15
N ALA A 141 -1.25 -19.45 16.39
CA ALA A 141 -2.43 -19.90 15.67
C ALA A 141 -3.63 -19.00 15.93
N GLN A 142 -4.44 -18.86 14.90
CA GLN A 142 -5.82 -18.37 14.87
C GLN A 142 -6.02 -16.85 14.70
N PHE A 143 -5.77 -16.38 13.48
CA PHE A 143 -6.52 -15.25 12.97
C PHE A 143 -7.53 -15.74 11.91
N THR A 144 -8.75 -15.94 12.33
CA THR A 144 -9.88 -16.19 11.45
C THR A 144 -10.35 -14.88 10.84
N VAL A 145 -10.20 -14.72 9.53
CA VAL A 145 -10.78 -13.60 8.77
C VAL A 145 -12.29 -13.85 8.63
N PRO A 146 -13.17 -13.00 9.16
CA PRO A 146 -14.59 -13.10 8.89
C PRO A 146 -14.88 -12.34 7.60
N TYR A 147 -14.92 -13.00 6.50
CA TYR A 147 -15.75 -12.71 5.34
C TYR A 147 -15.29 -13.53 4.11
N MET A 148 -15.76 -14.73 3.99
CA MET A 148 -15.93 -15.40 2.70
C MET A 148 -17.33 -15.96 2.61
N GLY A 149 -18.22 -15.22 1.98
CA GLY A 149 -19.45 -15.78 1.43
C GLY A 149 -19.10 -16.84 0.40
N LYS A 150 -19.60 -18.07 0.62
CA LYS A 150 -19.45 -19.19 -0.32
C LYS A 150 -20.09 -18.82 -1.66
N VAL A 151 -19.30 -18.76 -2.71
CA VAL A 151 -19.79 -18.86 -4.07
C VAL A 151 -19.66 -20.33 -4.48
N ASN A 152 -20.79 -21.03 -4.58
CA ASN A 152 -20.87 -22.34 -5.19
C ASN A 152 -20.68 -22.21 -6.70
N GLY A 153 -19.78 -22.99 -7.27
CA GLY A 153 -19.69 -23.15 -8.73
C GLY A 153 -18.42 -23.78 -9.20
N GLY A 154 -18.41 -25.12 -9.35
CA GLY A 154 -17.71 -25.85 -10.40
C GLY A 154 -16.20 -26.01 -10.30
N ASP A 155 -15.78 -27.19 -9.88
CA ASP A 155 -14.45 -27.77 -10.06
C ASP A 155 -13.93 -27.66 -11.49
N GLN A 156 -12.76 -27.00 -11.64
CA GLN A 156 -11.64 -27.54 -12.42
C GLN A 156 -10.35 -26.84 -11.96
N PRO A 157 -9.26 -27.55 -11.66
CA PRO A 157 -7.99 -26.92 -11.33
C PRO A 157 -7.43 -26.26 -12.59
N ALA A 158 -7.28 -24.93 -12.54
CA ALA A 158 -6.57 -24.20 -13.58
C ALA A 158 -5.09 -24.60 -13.52
N GLU A 159 -4.57 -25.07 -14.66
CA GLU A 159 -3.13 -25.30 -14.81
C GLU A 159 -2.34 -24.02 -14.51
N PRO A 160 -1.17 -24.10 -13.86
CA PRO A 160 -0.35 -22.91 -13.59
C PRO A 160 0.07 -22.31 -14.93
N ILE A 161 -0.31 -21.05 -15.16
CA ILE A 161 0.18 -20.28 -16.29
C ILE A 161 1.62 -19.92 -15.98
N ASP A 162 2.54 -20.53 -16.72
CA ASP A 162 3.97 -20.20 -16.68
C ASP A 162 4.15 -18.84 -17.37
N TYR A 163 4.32 -17.80 -16.56
CA TYR A 163 4.72 -16.49 -17.08
C TYR A 163 6.25 -16.50 -17.23
N GLU A 164 6.73 -16.60 -18.47
CA GLU A 164 8.14 -16.32 -18.74
C GLU A 164 8.49 -14.93 -18.15
N GLU A 165 9.51 -14.90 -17.30
CA GLU A 165 10.00 -13.66 -16.72
C GLU A 165 10.41 -12.69 -17.82
N CYS A 166 9.74 -11.55 -17.90
CA CYS A 166 10.09 -10.50 -18.85
C CYS A 166 11.43 -9.89 -18.46
N LEU A 167 12.51 -10.27 -19.14
CA LEU A 167 13.87 -9.77 -18.96
C LEU A 167 14.05 -8.27 -19.31
N ALA A 168 13.01 -7.60 -19.76
CA ALA A 168 13.05 -6.17 -20.16
C ALA A 168 12.85 -5.19 -18.98
N CYS A 169 12.62 -5.67 -17.76
CA CYS A 169 12.40 -4.84 -16.56
C CYS A 169 13.52 -4.98 -15.52
N GLN A 170 14.78 -5.15 -15.97
CA GLN A 170 15.95 -5.01 -15.09
C GLN A 170 16.49 -3.58 -15.09
#